data_1cd7675b2f5356e903430ac4b1d1c783
#
_entry.id   1cd7675b2f5356e903430ac4b1d1c783
#
_cell.length_a   1.000
_cell.length_b   1.000
_cell.length_c   1.000
_cell.angle_alpha   90.00
_cell.angle_beta   90.00
_cell.angle_gamma   90.00
#
_symmetry.space_group_name_H-M   'P 1'
#
loop_
_entity.id
_entity.type
_entity.pdbx_description
1 polymer ?
#
loop_
_entity_poly.entity_id
_entity_poly.type
_entity_poly.pdbx_seq_one_letter_code
_entity_poly.pdbx_strand_id
1 'polypeptide(L)'
;MKTSNASRTSPEVRTVDSLVVRVIKEGALIGLVAVSVYLMLALLSYDSGDPGWSHTGDGGRLRNAGGPAGAWLADVFLSLFGYLAYLFPVMLSYRAWQVFRERDRQPGFDWLLIALRSLGLALVMVAGTGIASMHYPEGTGLPFSNGGLLGASVSEAVEGAFSYAGGTLVLLATFLFGVTIFTDLSWLALMDETGRLTLSLAGRVQRRFQQWQQARAERKAARQCQKQRREAVARQVEKTANRVPPTITEPIKKPAAKPAPKPARQASLFETDQKEAPEGDFPSIELLDPPDPHSDKAFSKESLEAMSRLLELKLKDFGIEVEVVSVQPGPVVTRFEIQPAPGVKASRITNLAKDLARSLAVISVRVVEVIPGKSVVGIEIPNEHREIVRLSEVLATDAYAKSKSVLTMVLGHNIAGEPILADLAKMPHLLVAGTTGSGKSVGVNVMLLSLLYKSSPEQVRLMLVDPKMLELNIYEGIPHLLTPVITDMKDAANGLRWCVGEMERRYKLMAALGVRNLVGYNRKVDEARRAGEPLTDPLWKPEDHYEPGAEQASAPELERLPSIVVVIDEFADMMMIVGKKVEQLIARIAQKARAAGIHLILATQRPSV
;
A
#
# COMPACT_ATOMS: atom_id res chain seq x y z
N MET A 1 -31.25 47.28 18.57
CA MET A 1 -30.32 48.01 17.69
C MET A 1 -28.91 47.84 18.19
N LYS A 2 -28.12 46.90 17.63
CA LYS A 2 -26.65 46.89 17.58
C LYS A 2 -26.29 45.96 16.44
N THR A 3 -25.97 46.50 15.31
CA THR A 3 -25.52 45.87 14.09
C THR A 3 -24.09 45.39 14.24
N SER A 4 -23.87 44.09 14.13
CA SER A 4 -22.55 43.48 14.02
C SER A 4 -22.11 43.56 12.55
N ASN A 5 -21.17 44.42 12.24
CA ASN A 5 -20.43 44.45 10.97
C ASN A 5 -19.45 43.28 10.93
N ALA A 6 -19.81 42.18 10.28
CA ALA A 6 -18.86 41.17 9.85
C ALA A 6 -18.21 41.62 8.53
N SER A 7 -16.97 42.07 8.60
CA SER A 7 -16.14 42.39 7.44
C SER A 7 -15.87 41.10 6.64
N ARG A 8 -16.52 40.99 5.49
CA ARG A 8 -16.17 40.00 4.43
C ARG A 8 -14.83 40.44 3.82
N THR A 9 -13.73 39.88 4.24
CA THR A 9 -12.47 39.93 3.50
C THR A 9 -12.58 39.06 2.27
N SER A 10 -12.42 39.65 1.09
CA SER A 10 -12.49 39.01 -0.23
C SER A 10 -11.40 37.96 -0.41
N PRO A 11 -11.65 36.86 -1.14
CA PRO A 11 -10.69 35.75 -1.35
C PRO A 11 -9.41 36.15 -2.09
N GLU A 12 -9.39 37.27 -2.81
CA GLU A 12 -8.21 37.77 -3.54
C GLU A 12 -7.08 38.31 -2.65
N VAL A 13 -7.39 38.86 -1.47
CA VAL A 13 -6.36 39.40 -0.54
C VAL A 13 -5.55 38.24 0.08
N ARG A 14 -6.16 37.07 0.31
CA ARG A 14 -5.45 35.90 0.86
C ARG A 14 -4.44 35.27 -0.10
N THR A 15 -4.66 35.34 -1.41
CA THR A 15 -3.75 34.78 -2.41
C THR A 15 -2.49 35.62 -2.60
N VAL A 16 -2.58 36.94 -2.53
CA VAL A 16 -1.45 37.86 -2.67
C VAL A 16 -0.51 37.76 -1.46
N ASP A 17 -1.05 37.75 -0.23
CA ASP A 17 -0.24 37.59 0.98
C ASP A 17 0.54 36.25 1.01
N SER A 18 -0.08 35.18 0.53
CA SER A 18 0.58 33.83 0.46
C SER A 18 1.72 33.82 -0.57
N LEU A 19 1.57 34.53 -1.68
CA LEU A 19 2.57 34.62 -2.75
C LEU A 19 3.79 35.43 -2.29
N VAL A 20 3.56 36.58 -1.64
CA VAL A 20 4.63 37.44 -1.09
C VAL A 20 5.46 36.71 -0.05
N VAL A 21 4.81 35.99 0.89
CA VAL A 21 5.52 35.21 1.91
C VAL A 21 6.33 34.08 1.28
N ARG A 22 5.83 33.43 0.22
CA ARG A 22 6.56 32.41 -0.51
C ARG A 22 7.82 32.93 -1.19
N VAL A 23 7.71 34.07 -1.90
CA VAL A 23 8.85 34.73 -2.56
C VAL A 23 9.91 35.15 -1.53
N ILE A 24 9.50 35.71 -0.38
CA ILE A 24 10.42 36.05 0.72
C ILE A 24 11.14 34.80 1.26
N LYS A 25 10.43 33.69 1.46
CA LYS A 25 11.05 32.43 1.92
C LYS A 25 12.04 31.86 0.90
N GLU A 26 11.73 31.91 -0.39
CA GLU A 26 12.63 31.47 -1.46
C GLU A 26 13.86 32.38 -1.57
N GLY A 27 13.69 33.71 -1.47
CA GLY A 27 14.79 34.67 -1.43
C GLY A 27 15.70 34.45 -0.20
N ALA A 28 15.11 34.24 0.98
CA ALA A 28 15.85 33.94 2.20
C ALA A 28 16.64 32.62 2.10
N LEU A 29 16.07 31.60 1.48
CA LEU A 29 16.74 30.32 1.21
C LEU A 29 17.99 30.51 0.35
N ILE A 30 17.85 31.22 -0.78
CA ILE A 30 18.97 31.50 -1.70
C ILE A 30 20.06 32.30 -0.98
N GLY A 31 19.66 33.34 -0.22
CA GLY A 31 20.59 34.13 0.57
C GLY A 31 21.34 33.32 1.63
N LEU A 32 20.64 32.47 2.39
CA LEU A 32 21.26 31.63 3.41
C LEU A 32 22.24 30.62 2.81
N VAL A 33 21.87 29.99 1.68
CA VAL A 33 22.75 29.06 0.98
C VAL A 33 24.00 29.77 0.45
N ALA A 34 23.84 30.94 -0.17
CA ALA A 34 24.95 31.74 -0.69
C ALA A 34 25.93 32.17 0.43
N VAL A 35 25.40 32.65 1.56
CA VAL A 35 26.20 33.02 2.73
C VAL A 35 26.92 31.81 3.32
N SER A 36 26.22 30.64 3.41
CA SER A 36 26.83 29.42 3.92
C SER A 36 27.99 28.92 3.06
N VAL A 37 27.78 28.89 1.74
CA VAL A 37 28.83 28.48 0.79
C VAL A 37 30.00 29.46 0.82
N TYR A 38 29.73 30.75 0.86
CA TYR A 38 30.77 31.78 0.95
C TYR A 38 31.61 31.66 2.23
N LEU A 39 30.94 31.52 3.39
CA LEU A 39 31.62 31.29 4.68
C LEU A 39 32.45 30.01 4.68
N MET A 40 31.92 28.91 4.15
CA MET A 40 32.65 27.65 4.06
C MET A 40 33.89 27.78 3.17
N LEU A 41 33.77 28.47 2.03
CA LEU A 41 34.88 28.71 1.12
C LEU A 41 35.94 29.60 1.78
N ALA A 42 35.54 30.67 2.48
CA ALA A 42 36.44 31.55 3.22
C ALA A 42 37.22 30.80 4.33
N LEU A 43 36.51 29.95 5.12
CA LEU A 43 37.13 29.18 6.20
C LEU A 43 38.08 28.10 5.68
N LEU A 44 37.70 27.37 4.60
CA LEU A 44 38.55 26.31 4.01
C LEU A 44 39.83 26.84 3.34
N SER A 45 39.76 28.09 2.87
CA SER A 45 40.93 28.76 2.23
C SER A 45 41.64 29.76 3.15
N TYR A 46 41.44 29.62 4.47
CA TYR A 46 42.16 30.44 5.45
C TYR A 46 43.69 30.26 5.36
N ASP A 47 44.39 31.33 5.32
CA ASP A 47 45.88 31.36 5.38
C ASP A 47 46.31 32.44 6.38
N SER A 48 47.20 32.09 7.30
CA SER A 48 47.69 33.01 8.34
C SER A 48 48.55 34.14 7.81
N GLY A 49 48.96 34.11 6.53
CA GLY A 49 49.66 35.21 5.87
C GLY A 49 48.76 36.28 5.30
N ASP A 50 47.45 36.03 5.19
CA ASP A 50 46.48 37.02 4.68
C ASP A 50 46.10 38.04 5.77
N PRO A 51 45.82 39.29 5.40
CA PRO A 51 45.38 40.32 6.39
C PRO A 51 44.04 39.95 6.99
N GLY A 52 43.97 39.87 8.31
CA GLY A 52 42.80 39.46 9.09
C GLY A 52 42.41 40.46 10.17
N TRP A 53 41.57 40.04 11.11
CA TRP A 53 41.18 40.78 12.31
C TRP A 53 42.29 40.73 13.38
N SER A 54 42.96 39.59 13.52
CA SER A 54 43.95 39.35 14.55
C SER A 54 45.38 39.82 14.12
N HIS A 55 45.64 40.02 12.84
CA HIS A 55 46.96 40.40 12.30
C HIS A 55 46.86 41.15 10.98
N THR A 56 47.97 41.90 10.64
CA THR A 56 48.01 42.77 9.45
C THR A 56 48.40 42.04 8.16
N GLY A 57 48.75 40.77 8.22
CA GLY A 57 49.23 39.96 7.10
C GLY A 57 50.64 40.26 6.64
N ASP A 58 51.24 39.39 5.83
CA ASP A 58 52.62 39.46 5.38
C ASP A 58 52.86 40.38 4.14
N GLY A 59 51.84 41.12 3.67
CA GLY A 59 51.93 41.99 2.49
C GLY A 59 52.06 41.26 1.15
N GLY A 60 51.86 39.95 1.12
CA GLY A 60 51.90 39.09 -0.05
C GLY A 60 50.59 39.12 -0.88
N ARG A 61 50.51 38.23 -1.89
CA ARG A 61 49.25 37.97 -2.61
C ARG A 61 48.26 37.29 -1.70
N LEU A 62 47.05 37.83 -1.67
CA LEU A 62 45.89 37.27 -0.95
C LEU A 62 45.62 35.85 -1.41
N ARG A 63 45.58 34.89 -0.49
CA ARG A 63 45.39 33.45 -0.77
C ARG A 63 43.95 33.00 -0.51
N ASN A 64 43.22 33.72 0.33
CA ASN A 64 41.84 33.37 0.64
C ASN A 64 40.94 33.47 -0.59
N ALA A 65 40.21 32.40 -0.91
CA ALA A 65 39.31 32.35 -2.06
C ALA A 65 38.10 33.26 -1.94
N GLY A 66 37.75 33.70 -0.73
CA GLY A 66 36.71 34.69 -0.45
C GLY A 66 37.15 36.13 -0.57
N GLY A 67 38.41 36.39 -1.00
CA GLY A 67 38.97 37.72 -1.11
C GLY A 67 39.24 38.38 0.27
N PRO A 68 39.50 39.71 0.33
CA PRO A 68 39.83 40.38 1.59
C PRO A 68 38.74 40.23 2.66
N ALA A 69 37.46 40.30 2.25
CA ALA A 69 36.34 40.12 3.17
C ALA A 69 36.27 38.68 3.69
N GLY A 70 36.57 37.68 2.85
CA GLY A 70 36.64 36.28 3.25
C GLY A 70 37.80 35.99 4.22
N ALA A 71 38.98 36.55 3.97
CA ALA A 71 40.14 36.42 4.87
C ALA A 71 39.81 37.02 6.25
N TRP A 72 39.24 38.23 6.30
CA TRP A 72 38.84 38.88 7.54
C TRP A 72 37.77 38.09 8.31
N LEU A 73 36.74 37.63 7.63
CA LEU A 73 35.69 36.83 8.26
C LEU A 73 36.22 35.50 8.77
N ALA A 74 37.05 34.80 7.98
CA ALA A 74 37.62 33.52 8.38
C ALA A 74 38.50 33.72 9.62
N ASP A 75 39.31 34.75 9.67
CA ASP A 75 40.16 35.03 10.83
C ASP A 75 39.33 35.35 12.07
N VAL A 76 38.25 36.15 11.97
CA VAL A 76 37.34 36.43 13.09
C VAL A 76 36.69 35.15 13.59
N PHE A 77 36.12 34.33 12.70
CA PHE A 77 35.43 33.09 13.10
C PHE A 77 36.40 32.08 13.70
N LEU A 78 37.57 31.87 13.12
CA LEU A 78 38.57 30.94 13.64
C LEU A 78 39.17 31.44 14.95
N SER A 79 39.37 32.75 15.11
CA SER A 79 39.85 33.34 16.36
C SER A 79 38.85 33.19 17.50
N LEU A 80 37.56 33.37 17.22
CA LEU A 80 36.49 33.28 18.23
C LEU A 80 36.12 31.85 18.55
N PHE A 81 35.95 31.00 17.53
CA PHE A 81 35.32 29.67 17.67
C PHE A 81 36.25 28.49 17.41
N GLY A 82 37.50 28.75 16.96
CA GLY A 82 38.42 27.68 16.60
C GLY A 82 37.85 26.75 15.52
N TYR A 83 38.07 25.44 15.67
CA TYR A 83 37.51 24.44 14.72
C TYR A 83 36.00 24.42 14.61
N LEU A 84 35.29 24.89 15.62
CA LEU A 84 33.83 24.97 15.56
C LEU A 84 33.32 26.04 14.57
N ALA A 85 34.17 26.94 14.12
CA ALA A 85 33.85 27.88 13.05
C ALA A 85 33.30 27.16 11.81
N TYR A 86 33.80 25.98 11.46
CA TYR A 86 33.34 25.17 10.32
C TYR A 86 31.92 24.59 10.52
N LEU A 87 31.47 24.44 11.76
CA LEU A 87 30.11 23.97 12.05
C LEU A 87 29.05 25.04 11.71
N PHE A 88 29.41 26.33 11.81
CA PHE A 88 28.48 27.43 11.59
C PHE A 88 27.84 27.43 10.18
N PRO A 89 28.61 27.38 9.05
CA PRO A 89 28.02 27.26 7.71
C PRO A 89 27.23 25.97 7.51
N VAL A 90 27.62 24.84 8.16
CA VAL A 90 26.84 23.60 8.09
C VAL A 90 25.45 23.77 8.75
N MET A 91 25.41 24.38 9.94
CA MET A 91 24.16 24.64 10.63
C MET A 91 23.27 25.64 9.87
N LEU A 92 23.90 26.64 9.23
CA LEU A 92 23.20 27.60 8.37
C LEU A 92 22.57 26.91 7.14
N SER A 93 23.31 25.98 6.50
CA SER A 93 22.81 25.16 5.39
C SER A 93 21.66 24.26 5.83
N TYR A 94 21.75 23.68 7.03
CA TYR A 94 20.67 22.88 7.60
C TYR A 94 19.38 23.72 7.82
N ARG A 95 19.53 24.96 8.28
CA ARG A 95 18.39 25.89 8.39
C ARG A 95 17.78 26.23 7.05
N ALA A 96 18.61 26.49 6.04
CA ALA A 96 18.14 26.72 4.68
C ALA A 96 17.31 25.53 4.17
N TRP A 97 17.78 24.30 4.41
CA TRP A 97 17.06 23.08 4.06
C TRP A 97 15.73 22.91 4.83
N GLN A 98 15.70 23.23 6.13
CA GLN A 98 14.45 23.20 6.90
C GLN A 98 13.43 24.20 6.36
N VAL A 99 13.83 25.45 6.08
CA VAL A 99 12.97 26.48 5.48
C VAL A 99 12.38 25.99 4.15
N PHE A 100 13.20 25.32 3.34
CA PHE A 100 12.76 24.71 2.09
C PHE A 100 11.73 23.59 2.31
N ARG A 101 11.95 22.71 3.28
CA ARG A 101 11.06 21.57 3.60
C ARG A 101 9.71 22.03 4.18
N GLU A 102 9.70 23.16 4.91
CA GLU A 102 8.51 23.70 5.57
C GLU A 102 7.77 24.76 4.72
N ARG A 103 8.14 24.92 3.43
CA ARG A 103 7.59 25.98 2.57
C ARG A 103 6.06 25.93 2.40
N ASP A 104 5.44 24.74 2.49
CA ASP A 104 4.01 24.50 2.28
C ASP A 104 3.16 24.62 3.57
N ARG A 105 3.80 24.86 4.72
CA ARG A 105 3.09 25.11 5.99
C ARG A 105 2.68 26.57 6.09
N GLN A 106 1.49 26.80 6.67
CA GLN A 106 0.85 28.12 6.76
C GLN A 106 1.78 29.24 7.24
N PRO A 107 1.64 30.48 6.70
CA PRO A 107 2.53 31.60 7.01
C PRO A 107 2.24 32.19 8.41
N GLY A 108 2.94 31.67 9.41
CA GLY A 108 3.04 32.31 10.72
C GLY A 108 4.51 32.66 10.97
N PHE A 109 4.86 33.96 11.09
CA PHE A 109 6.20 34.35 11.51
C PHE A 109 6.26 34.24 13.03
N ASP A 110 6.80 33.13 13.53
CA ASP A 110 6.86 32.85 14.96
C ASP A 110 8.21 33.29 15.53
N TRP A 111 8.23 34.51 16.09
CA TRP A 111 9.41 35.12 16.70
C TRP A 111 9.97 34.25 17.85
N LEU A 112 9.09 33.61 18.61
CA LEU A 112 9.49 32.76 19.71
C LEU A 112 10.29 31.54 19.23
N LEU A 113 9.86 30.92 18.13
CA LEU A 113 10.54 29.79 17.52
C LEU A 113 11.92 30.18 16.98
N ILE A 114 12.03 31.34 16.35
CA ILE A 114 13.31 31.87 15.84
C ILE A 114 14.25 32.14 16.99
N ALA A 115 13.77 32.79 18.05
CA ALA A 115 14.57 33.09 19.25
C ALA A 115 15.05 31.80 19.93
N LEU A 116 14.16 30.80 20.07
CA LEU A 116 14.51 29.51 20.68
C LEU A 116 15.59 28.77 19.87
N ARG A 117 15.48 28.76 18.56
CA ARG A 117 16.46 28.11 17.66
C ARG A 117 17.80 28.87 17.64
N SER A 118 17.76 30.21 17.69
CA SER A 118 18.99 31.03 17.83
C SER A 118 19.70 30.76 19.16
N LEU A 119 18.93 30.57 20.24
CA LEU A 119 19.48 30.15 21.54
C LEU A 119 20.10 28.75 21.43
N GLY A 120 19.45 27.80 20.74
CA GLY A 120 20.00 26.46 20.48
C GLY A 120 21.34 26.53 19.75
N LEU A 121 21.46 27.38 18.72
CA LEU A 121 22.71 27.59 18.00
C LEU A 121 23.82 28.16 18.93
N ALA A 122 23.48 29.16 19.74
CA ALA A 122 24.40 29.76 20.70
C ALA A 122 24.92 28.73 21.71
N LEU A 123 24.03 27.88 22.25
CA LEU A 123 24.40 26.80 23.17
C LEU A 123 25.34 25.77 22.51
N VAL A 124 25.08 25.38 21.26
CA VAL A 124 25.96 24.49 20.50
C VAL A 124 27.34 25.09 20.32
N MET A 125 27.41 26.38 19.95
CA MET A 125 28.67 27.07 19.72
C MET A 125 29.47 27.22 21.02
N VAL A 126 28.83 27.68 22.10
CA VAL A 126 29.49 27.87 23.41
C VAL A 126 29.99 26.53 24.00
N ALA A 127 29.11 25.54 24.05
CA ALA A 127 29.47 24.23 24.61
C ALA A 127 30.50 23.48 23.74
N GLY A 128 30.33 23.53 22.44
CA GLY A 128 31.24 22.88 21.51
C GLY A 128 32.65 23.48 21.51
N THR A 129 32.77 24.82 21.53
CA THR A 129 34.08 25.48 21.65
C THR A 129 34.76 25.16 22.96
N GLY A 130 34.02 25.08 24.07
CA GLY A 130 34.53 24.64 25.37
C GLY A 130 35.05 23.20 25.34
N ILE A 131 34.30 22.27 24.75
CA ILE A 131 34.76 20.88 24.56
C ILE A 131 36.01 20.81 23.69
N ALA A 132 36.05 21.58 22.58
CA ALA A 132 37.19 21.59 21.70
C ALA A 132 38.47 22.12 22.41
N SER A 133 38.32 23.15 23.23
CA SER A 133 39.42 23.70 24.02
C SER A 133 39.96 22.71 25.06
N MET A 134 39.06 21.92 25.72
CA MET A 134 39.44 20.95 26.77
C MET A 134 40.09 19.67 26.23
N HIS A 135 39.69 19.19 25.06
CA HIS A 135 40.02 17.81 24.64
C HIS A 135 40.98 17.73 23.46
N TYR A 136 41.12 18.76 22.66
CA TYR A 136 42.01 18.73 21.53
C TYR A 136 43.38 19.37 21.90
N PRO A 137 44.50 18.69 21.65
CA PRO A 137 45.82 19.29 21.86
C PRO A 137 46.00 20.53 20.98
N GLU A 138 46.74 21.50 21.44
CA GLU A 138 47.04 22.75 20.72
C GLU A 138 47.61 22.44 19.32
N GLY A 139 46.81 22.78 18.28
CA GLY A 139 47.17 22.54 16.89
C GLY A 139 47.87 23.72 16.26
N THR A 140 48.86 23.45 15.45
CA THR A 140 49.54 24.45 14.63
C THR A 140 48.64 24.85 13.45
N GLY A 141 48.29 26.14 13.33
CA GLY A 141 47.56 26.66 12.16
C GLY A 141 46.32 27.49 12.43
N LEU A 142 45.85 27.56 13.69
CA LEU A 142 44.78 28.45 14.12
C LEU A 142 45.34 29.73 14.79
N PRO A 143 44.64 30.87 14.68
CA PRO A 143 45.09 32.12 15.31
C PRO A 143 45.19 32.04 16.85
N PHE A 144 44.36 31.23 17.48
CA PHE A 144 44.28 31.03 18.93
C PHE A 144 44.13 29.52 19.24
N SER A 145 43.55 29.17 20.40
CA SER A 145 43.29 27.76 20.80
C SER A 145 42.34 27.04 19.83
N ASN A 146 42.27 25.70 19.92
CA ASN A 146 41.40 24.86 19.08
C ASN A 146 39.90 25.17 19.26
N GLY A 147 39.51 25.70 20.43
CA GLY A 147 38.17 26.23 20.68
C GLY A 147 38.05 27.74 20.47
N GLY A 148 39.10 28.40 20.01
CA GLY A 148 39.17 29.85 19.89
C GLY A 148 39.16 30.55 21.25
N LEU A 149 39.04 31.87 21.23
CA LEU A 149 39.00 32.72 22.43
C LEU A 149 37.78 32.36 23.32
N LEU A 150 36.65 32.09 22.71
CA LEU A 150 35.41 31.75 23.43
C LEU A 150 35.54 30.37 24.10
N GLY A 151 36.15 29.40 23.43
CA GLY A 151 36.37 28.08 23.99
C GLY A 151 37.36 28.08 25.16
N ALA A 152 38.42 28.86 25.07
CA ALA A 152 39.38 29.03 26.16
C ALA A 152 38.73 29.60 27.41
N SER A 153 37.93 30.68 27.26
CA SER A 153 37.23 31.29 28.39
C SER A 153 36.17 30.37 29.01
N VAL A 154 35.43 29.63 28.19
CA VAL A 154 34.40 28.69 28.66
C VAL A 154 35.02 27.48 29.32
N SER A 155 36.11 26.92 28.77
CA SER A 155 36.79 25.77 29.37
C SER A 155 37.38 26.13 30.75
N GLU A 156 38.04 27.26 30.87
CA GLU A 156 38.61 27.74 32.15
C GLU A 156 37.50 27.95 33.22
N ALA A 157 36.39 28.60 32.87
CA ALA A 157 35.29 28.81 33.79
C ALA A 157 34.61 27.50 34.25
N VAL A 158 34.41 26.57 33.31
CA VAL A 158 33.73 25.31 33.57
C VAL A 158 34.66 24.34 34.33
N GLU A 159 35.96 24.29 33.98
CA GLU A 159 36.95 23.45 34.64
C GLU A 159 37.18 23.94 36.11
N GLY A 160 37.20 25.25 36.33
CA GLY A 160 37.28 25.83 37.65
C GLY A 160 36.09 25.51 38.53
N ALA A 161 34.87 25.38 37.97
CA ALA A 161 33.64 25.09 38.70
C ALA A 161 33.37 23.57 38.92
N PHE A 162 33.66 22.74 37.90
CA PHE A 162 33.21 21.32 37.84
C PHE A 162 34.35 20.31 37.71
N SER A 163 35.62 20.71 37.69
CA SER A 163 36.80 19.90 37.30
C SER A 163 36.69 19.39 35.86
N TYR A 164 37.76 18.81 35.31
CA TYR A 164 37.85 18.34 33.92
C TYR A 164 36.71 17.37 33.54
N ALA A 165 36.50 16.31 34.32
CA ALA A 165 35.45 15.31 34.02
C ALA A 165 34.04 15.84 34.16
N GLY A 166 33.76 16.61 35.20
CA GLY A 166 32.44 17.22 35.40
C GLY A 166 32.13 18.28 34.37
N GLY A 167 33.13 19.10 34.01
CA GLY A 167 33.05 20.12 32.96
C GLY A 167 32.74 19.52 31.60
N THR A 168 33.42 18.43 31.23
CA THR A 168 33.13 17.68 29.99
C THR A 168 31.68 17.22 29.94
N LEU A 169 31.15 16.68 31.03
CA LEU A 169 29.78 16.14 31.06
C LEU A 169 28.74 17.26 30.96
N VAL A 170 28.96 18.40 31.65
CA VAL A 170 28.07 19.57 31.56
C VAL A 170 28.09 20.17 30.18
N LEU A 171 29.27 20.35 29.55
CA LEU A 171 29.37 20.89 28.21
C LEU A 171 28.77 19.93 27.18
N LEU A 172 28.98 18.62 27.31
CA LEU A 172 28.37 17.63 26.41
C LEU A 172 26.84 17.64 26.52
N ALA A 173 26.30 17.68 27.73
CA ALA A 173 24.84 17.78 27.94
C ALA A 173 24.27 19.07 27.33
N THR A 174 24.95 20.20 27.53
CA THR A 174 24.56 21.50 26.95
C THR A 174 24.63 21.49 25.43
N PHE A 175 25.66 20.87 24.86
CA PHE A 175 25.82 20.70 23.42
C PHE A 175 24.68 19.88 22.82
N LEU A 176 24.39 18.71 23.38
CA LEU A 176 23.30 17.83 22.92
C LEU A 176 21.94 18.51 23.06
N PHE A 177 21.72 19.23 24.16
CA PHE A 177 20.49 20.02 24.36
C PHE A 177 20.37 21.15 23.33
N GLY A 178 21.44 21.89 23.06
CA GLY A 178 21.49 22.90 22.03
C GLY A 178 21.20 22.37 20.63
N VAL A 179 21.76 21.19 20.28
CA VAL A 179 21.48 20.51 19.01
C VAL A 179 19.98 20.14 18.93
N THR A 180 19.41 19.62 20.00
CA THR A 180 17.97 19.29 20.05
C THR A 180 17.09 20.50 19.76
N ILE A 181 17.35 21.63 20.44
CA ILE A 181 16.58 22.87 20.24
C ILE A 181 16.75 23.44 18.83
N PHE A 182 17.98 23.39 18.30
CA PHE A 182 18.27 23.94 16.98
C PHE A 182 17.68 23.12 15.83
N THR A 183 17.77 21.79 15.91
CA THR A 183 17.44 20.86 14.82
C THR A 183 16.07 20.21 14.94
N ASP A 184 15.39 20.34 16.08
CA ASP A 184 14.18 19.57 16.45
C ASP A 184 14.41 18.03 16.45
N LEU A 185 15.67 17.60 16.65
CA LEU A 185 16.08 16.20 16.57
C LEU A 185 15.74 15.47 17.87
N SER A 186 15.01 14.36 17.75
CA SER A 186 14.77 13.47 18.88
C SER A 186 15.87 12.40 18.95
N TRP A 187 16.71 12.43 19.97
CA TRP A 187 17.79 11.44 20.19
C TRP A 187 17.24 10.02 20.34
N LEU A 188 16.04 9.87 20.93
CA LEU A 188 15.37 8.57 21.04
C LEU A 188 14.98 8.03 19.67
N ALA A 189 14.41 8.87 18.81
CA ALA A 189 14.06 8.47 17.45
C ALA A 189 15.31 8.13 16.62
N LEU A 190 16.43 8.84 16.83
CA LEU A 190 17.71 8.54 16.19
C LEU A 190 18.26 7.19 16.66
N MET A 191 18.18 6.89 17.96
CA MET A 191 18.59 5.61 18.52
C MET A 191 17.74 4.46 17.98
N ASP A 192 16.42 4.64 17.88
CA ASP A 192 15.52 3.63 17.32
C ASP A 192 15.83 3.37 15.84
N GLU A 193 16.07 4.42 15.05
CA GLU A 193 16.39 4.29 13.62
C GLU A 193 17.75 3.63 13.41
N THR A 194 18.78 4.02 14.17
CA THR A 194 20.08 3.38 14.12
C THR A 194 20.03 1.93 14.59
N GLY A 195 19.24 1.64 15.64
CA GLY A 195 18.97 0.28 16.12
C GLY A 195 18.31 -0.57 15.02
N ARG A 196 17.28 -0.03 14.36
CA ARG A 196 16.59 -0.68 13.24
C ARG A 196 17.53 -0.94 12.05
N LEU A 197 18.37 0.02 11.70
CA LEU A 197 19.34 -0.12 10.62
C LEU A 197 20.37 -1.20 10.91
N THR A 198 20.95 -1.20 12.12
CA THR A 198 21.96 -2.19 12.54
C THR A 198 21.36 -3.60 12.59
N LEU A 199 20.16 -3.78 13.15
CA LEU A 199 19.45 -5.06 13.17
C LEU A 199 19.11 -5.54 11.75
N SER A 200 18.71 -4.64 10.85
CA SER A 200 18.43 -4.97 9.45
C SER A 200 19.70 -5.39 8.69
N LEU A 201 20.82 -4.74 8.95
CA LEU A 201 22.13 -5.11 8.40
C LEU A 201 22.62 -6.46 8.93
N ALA A 202 22.53 -6.66 10.23
CA ALA A 202 22.89 -7.95 10.86
C ALA A 202 22.04 -9.10 10.28
N GLY A 203 20.73 -8.88 10.12
CA GLY A 203 19.82 -9.85 9.51
C GLY A 203 20.12 -10.12 8.02
N ARG A 204 20.63 -9.13 7.27
CA ARG A 204 21.09 -9.34 5.87
C ARG A 204 22.39 -10.15 5.82
N VAL A 205 23.34 -9.85 6.69
CA VAL A 205 24.61 -10.58 6.79
C VAL A 205 24.35 -12.04 7.20
N GLN A 206 23.50 -12.25 8.22
CA GLN A 206 23.14 -13.60 8.68
C GLN A 206 22.45 -14.42 7.59
N ARG A 207 21.51 -13.82 6.82
CA ARG A 207 20.86 -14.47 5.68
C ARG A 207 21.86 -14.83 4.57
N ARG A 208 22.78 -13.94 4.24
CA ARG A 208 23.84 -14.23 3.25
C ARG A 208 24.78 -15.36 3.71
N PHE A 209 25.10 -15.38 5.00
CA PHE A 209 25.94 -16.44 5.56
C PHE A 209 25.23 -17.80 5.55
N GLN A 210 23.94 -17.83 5.90
CA GLN A 210 23.11 -19.05 5.82
C GLN A 210 23.00 -19.54 4.37
N GLN A 211 22.73 -18.65 3.41
CA GLN A 211 22.70 -18.98 1.98
C GLN A 211 24.03 -19.55 1.49
N TRP A 212 25.14 -18.96 1.94
CA TRP A 212 26.48 -19.46 1.59
C TRP A 212 26.78 -20.84 2.19
N GLN A 213 26.37 -21.09 3.44
CA GLN A 213 26.47 -22.41 4.07
C GLN A 213 25.61 -23.44 3.34
N GLN A 214 24.37 -23.09 2.98
CA GLN A 214 23.48 -23.96 2.21
C GLN A 214 24.07 -24.27 0.83
N ALA A 215 24.53 -23.27 0.11
CA ALA A 215 25.18 -23.46 -1.20
C ALA A 215 26.45 -24.35 -1.12
N ARG A 216 27.19 -24.28 0.00
CA ARG A 216 28.35 -25.17 0.24
C ARG A 216 27.94 -26.61 0.54
N ALA A 217 26.86 -26.79 1.31
CA ALA A 217 26.29 -28.10 1.58
C ALA A 217 25.71 -28.74 0.31
N GLU A 218 25.01 -27.95 -0.52
CA GLU A 218 24.46 -28.40 -1.80
C GLU A 218 25.56 -28.81 -2.80
N ARG A 219 26.67 -28.06 -2.88
CA ARG A 219 27.82 -28.44 -3.71
C ARG A 219 28.48 -29.76 -3.28
N LYS A 220 28.52 -30.04 -1.95
CA LYS A 220 29.01 -31.33 -1.44
C LYS A 220 28.01 -32.47 -1.74
N ALA A 221 26.70 -32.22 -1.56
CA ALA A 221 25.66 -33.20 -1.88
C ALA A 221 25.61 -33.50 -3.40
N ALA A 222 25.74 -32.47 -4.25
CA ALA A 222 25.78 -32.64 -5.71
C ALA A 222 26.95 -33.52 -6.18
N ARG A 223 28.14 -33.40 -5.56
CA ARG A 223 29.29 -34.26 -5.87
C ARG A 223 29.09 -35.71 -5.46
N GLN A 224 28.39 -35.98 -4.34
CA GLN A 224 28.03 -37.30 -3.92
C GLN A 224 26.93 -37.93 -4.80
N CYS A 225 25.93 -37.13 -5.18
CA CYS A 225 24.85 -37.54 -6.07
C CYS A 225 25.37 -37.89 -7.49
N GLN A 226 26.36 -37.15 -7.99
CA GLN A 226 26.97 -37.42 -9.30
C GLN A 226 27.72 -38.79 -9.34
N LYS A 227 28.27 -39.25 -8.21
CA LYS A 227 28.90 -40.54 -8.08
C LYS A 227 27.84 -41.69 -8.06
N GLN A 228 26.75 -41.50 -7.34
CA GLN A 228 25.64 -42.46 -7.28
C GLN A 228 24.85 -42.53 -8.62
N ARG A 229 24.80 -41.43 -9.38
CA ARG A 229 24.13 -41.33 -10.68
C ARG A 229 24.75 -42.22 -11.76
N ARG A 230 26.07 -42.38 -11.77
CA ARG A 230 26.77 -43.26 -12.71
C ARG A 230 26.45 -44.76 -12.47
N GLU A 231 26.15 -45.11 -11.23
CA GLU A 231 25.82 -46.52 -10.88
C GLU A 231 24.33 -46.86 -11.09
N ALA A 232 23.43 -45.85 -10.96
CA ALA A 232 21.98 -46.03 -11.13
C ALA A 232 21.54 -46.08 -12.61
N VAL A 233 22.23 -45.33 -13.50
CA VAL A 233 21.92 -45.32 -14.94
C VAL A 233 22.10 -46.72 -15.58
N ALA A 234 23.05 -47.51 -15.09
CA ALA A 234 23.27 -48.87 -15.60
C ALA A 234 22.10 -49.87 -15.26
N ARG A 235 21.35 -49.63 -14.18
CA ARG A 235 20.24 -50.50 -13.73
C ARG A 235 18.88 -50.15 -14.31
N GLN A 236 18.70 -49.00 -14.94
CA GLN A 236 17.37 -48.48 -15.29
C GLN A 236 16.96 -48.69 -16.76
N VAL A 237 17.89 -49.09 -17.64
CA VAL A 237 17.61 -49.39 -19.05
C VAL A 237 16.69 -50.62 -19.19
N GLU A 238 16.68 -51.48 -18.21
CA GLU A 238 15.92 -52.74 -18.24
C GLU A 238 14.43 -52.64 -17.77
N LYS A 239 14.05 -51.54 -17.08
CA LYS A 239 12.69 -51.38 -16.49
C LYS A 239 11.69 -50.57 -17.31
N THR A 240 12.07 -50.02 -18.46
CA THR A 240 11.25 -49.03 -19.20
C THR A 240 10.27 -49.67 -20.21
N ALA A 241 10.18 -50.99 -20.30
CA ALA A 241 9.38 -51.68 -21.35
C ALA A 241 7.88 -51.80 -21.05
N ASN A 242 7.41 -51.61 -19.80
CA ASN A 242 6.00 -51.86 -19.42
C ASN A 242 5.40 -50.68 -18.63
N ARG A 243 5.13 -49.56 -19.30
CA ARG A 243 4.53 -48.39 -18.64
C ARG A 243 3.12 -48.09 -19.18
N VAL A 244 2.17 -47.88 -18.24
CA VAL A 244 0.82 -47.39 -18.56
C VAL A 244 0.87 -45.87 -18.86
N PRO A 245 0.28 -45.39 -19.95
CA PRO A 245 0.28 -43.93 -20.25
C PRO A 245 -0.54 -43.15 -19.21
N PRO A 246 -0.19 -41.88 -18.94
CA PRO A 246 -0.91 -41.02 -17.98
C PRO A 246 -2.37 -40.81 -18.40
N THR A 247 -3.27 -40.73 -17.41
CA THR A 247 -4.69 -40.44 -17.65
C THR A 247 -4.86 -38.97 -17.98
N ILE A 248 -5.26 -38.67 -19.22
CA ILE A 248 -5.57 -37.28 -19.66
C ILE A 248 -7.06 -37.07 -19.40
N THR A 249 -7.38 -36.13 -18.50
CA THR A 249 -8.76 -35.69 -18.27
C THR A 249 -9.20 -34.82 -19.44
N GLU A 250 -10.30 -35.17 -20.09
CA GLU A 250 -10.84 -34.35 -21.17
C GLU A 250 -11.22 -32.97 -20.59
N PRO A 251 -10.91 -31.86 -21.29
CA PRO A 251 -11.35 -30.53 -20.88
C PRO A 251 -12.88 -30.51 -20.82
N ILE A 252 -13.43 -29.90 -19.77
CA ILE A 252 -14.89 -29.73 -19.62
C ILE A 252 -15.37 -28.96 -20.85
N LYS A 253 -16.13 -29.64 -21.73
CA LYS A 253 -16.78 -28.98 -22.86
C LYS A 253 -17.70 -27.91 -22.30
N LYS A 254 -17.40 -26.65 -22.63
CA LYS A 254 -18.31 -25.55 -22.33
C LYS A 254 -19.71 -25.96 -22.82
N PRO A 255 -20.79 -25.73 -22.07
CA PRO A 255 -22.15 -25.95 -22.57
C PRO A 255 -22.27 -25.21 -23.90
N ALA A 256 -22.59 -25.93 -24.97
CA ALA A 256 -22.80 -25.32 -26.27
C ALA A 256 -23.82 -24.18 -26.08
N ALA A 257 -23.43 -22.97 -26.42
CA ALA A 257 -24.35 -21.82 -26.43
C ALA A 257 -25.55 -22.28 -27.28
N LYS A 258 -26.74 -22.32 -26.67
CA LYS A 258 -27.96 -22.59 -27.43
C LYS A 258 -27.94 -21.62 -28.61
N PRO A 259 -28.12 -22.09 -29.88
CA PRO A 259 -28.13 -21.20 -31.01
C PRO A 259 -29.15 -20.11 -30.74
N ALA A 260 -28.73 -18.86 -30.86
CA ALA A 260 -29.61 -17.70 -30.76
C ALA A 260 -30.80 -17.95 -31.73
N PRO A 261 -32.04 -17.79 -31.27
CA PRO A 261 -33.18 -17.93 -32.14
C PRO A 261 -33.04 -16.89 -33.28
N LYS A 262 -33.04 -17.39 -34.51
CA LYS A 262 -33.12 -16.53 -35.70
C LYS A 262 -34.33 -15.60 -35.53
N PRO A 263 -34.23 -14.31 -35.88
CA PRO A 263 -35.35 -13.40 -35.75
C PRO A 263 -36.50 -13.88 -36.65
N ALA A 264 -37.47 -14.52 -36.08
CA ALA A 264 -38.73 -14.80 -36.72
C ALA A 264 -39.55 -13.49 -36.79
N ARG A 265 -39.58 -12.89 -37.94
CA ARG A 265 -40.63 -11.95 -38.32
C ARG A 265 -41.94 -12.68 -38.28
N GLN A 266 -42.76 -12.39 -37.30
CA GLN A 266 -44.23 -12.17 -37.48
C GLN A 266 -44.84 -11.97 -36.09
N ALA A 267 -45.43 -10.79 -35.92
CA ALA A 267 -46.28 -10.47 -34.80
C ALA A 267 -47.50 -11.39 -34.80
N SER A 268 -47.73 -12.12 -33.71
CA SER A 268 -49.10 -12.54 -33.34
C SER A 268 -49.51 -11.73 -32.12
N LEU A 269 -50.54 -10.94 -32.37
CA LEU A 269 -51.36 -10.32 -31.33
C LEU A 269 -51.98 -11.44 -30.48
N PHE A 270 -52.06 -11.19 -29.17
CA PHE A 270 -52.80 -11.96 -28.14
C PHE A 270 -52.22 -13.34 -27.77
N GLU A 271 -51.40 -13.27 -26.72
CA GLU A 271 -51.51 -14.17 -25.57
C GLU A 271 -50.72 -13.59 -24.39
N THR A 272 -51.50 -13.07 -23.44
CA THR A 272 -51.02 -12.51 -22.19
C THR A 272 -50.82 -13.64 -21.21
N ASP A 273 -49.64 -14.23 -21.16
CA ASP A 273 -49.20 -14.95 -19.98
C ASP A 273 -48.34 -13.99 -19.14
N GLN A 274 -48.98 -13.43 -18.12
CA GLN A 274 -48.35 -12.67 -17.06
C GLN A 274 -47.42 -13.60 -16.27
N LYS A 275 -46.22 -13.80 -16.76
CA LYS A 275 -45.10 -14.05 -15.87
C LYS A 275 -44.73 -12.69 -15.28
N GLU A 276 -45.01 -12.52 -13.99
CA GLU A 276 -44.49 -11.40 -13.22
C GLU A 276 -43.02 -11.19 -13.55
N ALA A 277 -42.75 -10.13 -14.35
CA ALA A 277 -41.38 -9.67 -14.56
C ALA A 277 -40.81 -9.29 -13.19
N PRO A 278 -39.60 -9.70 -12.85
CA PRO A 278 -38.98 -9.22 -11.63
C PRO A 278 -38.92 -7.69 -11.68
N GLU A 279 -39.46 -7.05 -10.66
CA GLU A 279 -39.43 -5.59 -10.50
C GLU A 279 -37.98 -5.12 -10.52
N GLY A 280 -37.60 -4.46 -11.59
CA GLY A 280 -36.30 -3.83 -11.78
C GLY A 280 -35.71 -4.18 -13.15
N ASP A 281 -35.47 -3.16 -13.99
CA ASP A 281 -34.75 -3.30 -15.24
C ASP A 281 -33.26 -3.59 -14.94
N PHE A 282 -32.90 -4.88 -14.82
CA PHE A 282 -31.50 -5.29 -14.74
C PHE A 282 -30.85 -5.15 -16.13
N PRO A 283 -29.56 -4.80 -16.19
CA PRO A 283 -28.83 -4.75 -17.46
C PRO A 283 -28.92 -6.08 -18.20
N SER A 284 -29.18 -6.06 -19.52
CA SER A 284 -29.19 -7.27 -20.33
C SER A 284 -27.76 -7.83 -20.47
N ILE A 285 -27.61 -9.16 -20.38
CA ILE A 285 -26.32 -9.84 -20.63
C ILE A 285 -25.84 -9.60 -22.08
N GLU A 286 -26.74 -9.28 -22.99
CA GLU A 286 -26.42 -8.96 -24.39
C GLU A 286 -25.58 -7.68 -24.57
N LEU A 287 -25.50 -6.83 -23.53
CA LEU A 287 -24.60 -5.67 -23.51
C LEU A 287 -23.11 -6.05 -23.38
N LEU A 288 -22.84 -7.28 -22.97
CA LEU A 288 -21.48 -7.80 -22.83
C LEU A 288 -21.06 -8.53 -24.12
N ASP A 289 -19.76 -8.48 -24.40
CA ASP A 289 -19.20 -9.24 -25.51
C ASP A 289 -19.53 -10.73 -25.39
N PRO A 290 -19.96 -11.39 -26.47
CA PRO A 290 -20.21 -12.82 -26.45
C PRO A 290 -18.92 -13.61 -26.22
N PRO A 291 -19.02 -14.88 -25.76
CA PRO A 291 -17.89 -15.78 -25.66
C PRO A 291 -17.15 -15.89 -26.99
N ASP A 292 -15.84 -15.92 -26.96
CA ASP A 292 -15.05 -16.16 -28.17
C ASP A 292 -15.40 -17.55 -28.73
N PRO A 293 -15.65 -17.68 -30.06
CA PRO A 293 -15.86 -18.98 -30.63
C PRO A 293 -14.63 -19.84 -30.37
N HIS A 294 -14.86 -21.08 -29.95
CA HIS A 294 -13.78 -22.00 -29.58
C HIS A 294 -12.70 -22.04 -30.66
N SER A 295 -11.51 -21.64 -30.32
CA SER A 295 -10.33 -21.97 -31.09
C SER A 295 -10.16 -23.49 -31.00
N ASP A 296 -10.38 -24.23 -32.08
CA ASP A 296 -10.07 -25.67 -32.22
C ASP A 296 -8.58 -26.02 -32.00
N LYS A 297 -7.81 -25.06 -31.51
CA LYS A 297 -6.43 -25.21 -31.03
C LYS A 297 -6.34 -25.78 -29.61
N ALA A 298 -7.38 -26.49 -29.16
CA ALA A 298 -7.32 -27.29 -27.95
C ALA A 298 -6.09 -28.22 -28.05
N PHE A 299 -5.33 -28.28 -26.95
CA PHE A 299 -4.15 -29.14 -26.84
C PHE A 299 -4.45 -30.54 -27.41
N SER A 300 -3.68 -30.96 -28.42
CA SER A 300 -3.79 -32.32 -28.87
C SER A 300 -3.32 -33.26 -27.74
N LYS A 301 -3.95 -34.41 -27.61
CA LYS A 301 -3.58 -35.39 -26.60
C LYS A 301 -2.09 -35.75 -26.66
N GLU A 302 -1.56 -35.82 -27.91
CA GLU A 302 -0.14 -36.09 -28.15
C GLU A 302 0.76 -34.97 -27.62
N SER A 303 0.33 -33.70 -27.72
CA SER A 303 1.09 -32.56 -27.19
C SER A 303 1.15 -32.59 -25.65
N LEU A 304 0.05 -32.92 -24.97
CA LEU A 304 0.00 -33.05 -23.51
C LEU A 304 0.85 -34.23 -23.01
N GLU A 305 0.84 -35.37 -23.73
CA GLU A 305 1.71 -36.51 -23.41
C GLU A 305 3.19 -36.16 -23.61
N ALA A 306 3.53 -35.46 -24.69
CA ALA A 306 4.91 -35.00 -24.95
C ALA A 306 5.40 -34.06 -23.85
N MET A 307 4.55 -33.11 -23.40
CA MET A 307 4.88 -32.20 -22.31
C MET A 307 5.03 -32.94 -20.98
N SER A 308 4.20 -33.95 -20.71
CA SER A 308 4.31 -34.80 -19.50
C SER A 308 5.67 -35.49 -19.45
N ARG A 309 6.08 -36.11 -20.57
CA ARG A 309 7.40 -36.78 -20.67
C ARG A 309 8.57 -35.79 -20.52
N LEU A 310 8.43 -34.63 -21.13
CA LEU A 310 9.43 -33.54 -21.01
C LEU A 310 9.56 -33.08 -19.55
N LEU A 311 8.44 -32.90 -18.83
CA LEU A 311 8.41 -32.51 -17.44
C LEU A 311 9.11 -33.53 -16.54
N GLU A 312 8.80 -34.82 -16.74
CA GLU A 312 9.47 -35.94 -16.02
C GLU A 312 10.99 -35.93 -16.29
N LEU A 313 11.40 -35.78 -17.55
CA LEU A 313 12.80 -35.74 -17.93
C LEU A 313 13.52 -34.57 -17.28
N LYS A 314 12.90 -33.38 -17.29
CA LYS A 314 13.49 -32.18 -16.68
C LYS A 314 13.60 -32.30 -15.17
N LEU A 315 12.60 -32.83 -14.49
CA LEU A 315 12.68 -33.09 -13.04
C LEU A 315 13.76 -34.14 -12.71
N LYS A 316 13.90 -35.16 -13.56
CA LYS A 316 14.98 -36.13 -13.44
C LYS A 316 16.37 -35.52 -13.63
N ASP A 317 16.52 -34.55 -14.55
CA ASP A 317 17.76 -33.78 -14.73
C ASP A 317 18.16 -33.02 -13.47
N PHE A 318 17.19 -32.57 -12.67
CA PHE A 318 17.41 -31.96 -11.35
C PHE A 318 17.54 -33.00 -10.20
N GLY A 319 17.57 -34.30 -10.52
CA GLY A 319 17.72 -35.37 -9.54
C GLY A 319 16.44 -35.68 -8.74
N ILE A 320 15.28 -35.37 -9.31
CA ILE A 320 13.96 -35.69 -8.74
C ILE A 320 13.26 -36.66 -9.66
N GLU A 321 12.98 -37.87 -9.16
CA GLU A 321 12.18 -38.85 -9.87
C GLU A 321 10.71 -38.63 -9.55
N VAL A 322 9.92 -38.48 -10.60
CA VAL A 322 8.46 -38.26 -10.53
C VAL A 322 7.79 -39.03 -11.67
N GLU A 323 6.52 -39.31 -11.49
CA GLU A 323 5.64 -39.86 -12.52
C GLU A 323 4.44 -38.94 -12.68
N VAL A 324 4.09 -38.54 -13.93
CA VAL A 324 2.87 -37.80 -14.23
C VAL A 324 1.71 -38.79 -14.24
N VAL A 325 0.81 -38.63 -13.25
CA VAL A 325 -0.35 -39.51 -13.08
C VAL A 325 -1.55 -39.00 -13.85
N SER A 326 -1.75 -37.67 -13.86
CA SER A 326 -2.90 -37.05 -14.49
C SER A 326 -2.54 -35.67 -15.08
N VAL A 327 -3.20 -35.30 -16.14
CA VAL A 327 -3.08 -33.96 -16.76
C VAL A 327 -4.45 -33.33 -16.86
N GLN A 328 -4.59 -32.12 -16.36
CA GLN A 328 -5.82 -31.33 -16.42
C GLN A 328 -5.55 -30.07 -17.24
N PRO A 329 -5.92 -30.05 -18.53
CA PRO A 329 -5.83 -28.86 -19.34
C PRO A 329 -6.93 -27.87 -18.93
N GLY A 330 -6.56 -26.61 -18.73
CA GLY A 330 -7.47 -25.50 -18.44
C GLY A 330 -7.36 -24.39 -19.48
N PRO A 331 -8.19 -23.34 -19.38
CA PRO A 331 -8.21 -22.26 -20.40
C PRO A 331 -6.93 -21.42 -20.40
N VAL A 332 -6.25 -21.28 -19.28
CA VAL A 332 -5.08 -20.40 -19.13
C VAL A 332 -3.84 -21.17 -18.71
N VAL A 333 -4.00 -22.20 -17.87
CA VAL A 333 -2.91 -23.04 -17.36
C VAL A 333 -3.29 -24.50 -17.46
N THR A 334 -2.28 -25.36 -17.71
CA THR A 334 -2.43 -26.80 -17.63
C THR A 334 -1.79 -27.30 -16.36
N ARG A 335 -2.52 -28.10 -15.58
CA ARG A 335 -2.02 -28.75 -14.36
C ARG A 335 -1.57 -30.16 -14.66
N PHE A 336 -0.34 -30.46 -14.34
CA PHE A 336 0.24 -31.80 -14.33
C PHE A 336 0.28 -32.29 -12.89
N GLU A 337 -0.43 -33.37 -12.60
CA GLU A 337 -0.43 -34.02 -11.29
C GLU A 337 0.68 -35.08 -11.29
N ILE A 338 1.69 -34.86 -10.48
CA ILE A 338 2.86 -35.72 -10.39
C ILE A 338 2.89 -36.47 -9.07
N GLN A 339 3.29 -37.75 -9.14
CA GLN A 339 3.60 -38.56 -7.97
C GLN A 339 5.12 -38.60 -7.77
N PRO A 340 5.64 -37.92 -6.73
CA PRO A 340 7.07 -38.01 -6.42
C PRO A 340 7.47 -39.39 -5.93
N ALA A 341 8.69 -39.81 -6.21
CA ALA A 341 9.24 -41.05 -5.66
C ALA A 341 9.28 -41.00 -4.12
N PRO A 342 9.17 -42.15 -3.42
CA PRO A 342 9.23 -42.20 -1.97
C PRO A 342 10.46 -41.47 -1.40
N GLY A 343 10.25 -40.62 -0.39
CA GLY A 343 11.31 -39.85 0.24
C GLY A 343 11.60 -38.46 -0.40
N VAL A 344 10.96 -38.13 -1.51
CA VAL A 344 11.06 -36.78 -2.12
C VAL A 344 10.07 -35.83 -1.44
N LYS A 345 10.59 -34.74 -0.85
CA LYS A 345 9.76 -33.71 -0.22
C LYS A 345 9.20 -32.75 -1.29
N ALA A 346 7.92 -32.37 -1.19
CA ALA A 346 7.28 -31.42 -2.12
C ALA A 346 8.02 -30.08 -2.17
N SER A 347 8.52 -29.58 -1.04
CA SER A 347 9.31 -28.34 -0.97
C SER A 347 10.57 -28.34 -1.85
N ARG A 348 11.13 -29.53 -2.16
CA ARG A 348 12.26 -29.64 -3.08
C ARG A 348 11.84 -29.33 -4.52
N ILE A 349 10.63 -29.72 -4.89
CA ILE A 349 10.05 -29.40 -6.21
C ILE A 349 9.72 -27.92 -6.29
N THR A 350 9.12 -27.37 -5.22
CA THR A 350 8.76 -25.94 -5.14
C THR A 350 9.98 -25.04 -5.31
N ASN A 351 11.12 -25.38 -4.70
CA ASN A 351 12.36 -24.61 -4.83
C ASN A 351 12.94 -24.63 -6.25
N LEU A 352 12.59 -25.61 -7.07
CA LEU A 352 13.03 -25.72 -8.46
C LEU A 352 12.09 -25.03 -9.46
N ALA A 353 10.99 -24.42 -9.03
CA ALA A 353 9.98 -23.83 -9.90
C ALA A 353 10.58 -22.85 -10.95
N LYS A 354 11.54 -22.02 -10.55
CA LYS A 354 12.22 -21.07 -11.44
C LYS A 354 13.15 -21.77 -12.45
N ASP A 355 13.85 -22.80 -12.02
CA ASP A 355 14.74 -23.57 -12.88
C ASP A 355 13.96 -24.44 -13.86
N LEU A 356 12.80 -24.98 -13.42
CA LEU A 356 11.86 -25.66 -14.28
C LEU A 356 11.28 -24.72 -15.34
N ALA A 357 10.86 -23.52 -14.96
CA ALA A 357 10.34 -22.53 -15.90
C ALA A 357 11.36 -22.22 -17.00
N ARG A 358 12.63 -22.03 -16.63
CA ARG A 358 13.72 -21.80 -17.58
C ARG A 358 13.97 -23.02 -18.48
N SER A 359 14.00 -24.24 -17.90
CA SER A 359 14.30 -25.48 -18.64
C SER A 359 13.20 -25.90 -19.60
N LEU A 360 11.96 -25.53 -19.30
CA LEU A 360 10.77 -25.75 -20.13
C LEU A 360 10.48 -24.57 -21.09
N ALA A 361 11.30 -23.50 -21.05
CA ALA A 361 11.13 -22.27 -21.83
C ALA A 361 9.73 -21.62 -21.64
N VAL A 362 9.17 -21.68 -20.43
CA VAL A 362 7.89 -21.05 -20.08
C VAL A 362 8.09 -19.84 -19.16
N ILE A 363 7.13 -18.92 -19.13
CA ILE A 363 7.22 -17.67 -18.38
C ILE A 363 7.33 -17.94 -16.87
N SER A 364 6.60 -18.92 -16.35
CA SER A 364 6.59 -19.31 -14.94
C SER A 364 6.07 -20.71 -14.75
N VAL A 365 6.43 -21.34 -13.64
CA VAL A 365 5.88 -22.62 -13.18
C VAL A 365 5.43 -22.42 -11.74
N ARG A 366 4.20 -22.85 -11.44
CA ARG A 366 3.66 -22.85 -10.09
C ARG A 366 3.54 -24.27 -9.58
N VAL A 367 4.06 -24.52 -8.38
CA VAL A 367 3.96 -25.80 -7.71
C VAL A 367 2.91 -25.73 -6.61
N VAL A 368 1.93 -26.62 -6.66
CA VAL A 368 0.86 -26.80 -5.67
C VAL A 368 1.20 -28.04 -4.86
N GLU A 369 1.72 -27.84 -3.67
CA GLU A 369 2.24 -28.93 -2.82
C GLU A 369 1.15 -29.88 -2.31
N VAL A 370 -0.07 -29.35 -2.10
CA VAL A 370 -1.20 -30.11 -1.56
C VAL A 370 -2.44 -29.89 -2.42
N ILE A 371 -2.96 -30.98 -2.97
CA ILE A 371 -4.25 -31.00 -3.67
C ILE A 371 -5.24 -31.72 -2.75
N PRO A 372 -6.33 -31.09 -2.31
CA PRO A 372 -7.31 -31.72 -1.43
C PRO A 372 -7.82 -33.05 -1.99
N GLY A 373 -7.76 -34.11 -1.18
CA GLY A 373 -8.23 -35.45 -1.55
C GLY A 373 -7.28 -36.29 -2.42
N LYS A 374 -6.07 -35.76 -2.74
CA LYS A 374 -5.06 -36.47 -3.55
C LYS A 374 -3.69 -36.47 -2.88
N SER A 375 -2.91 -37.51 -3.09
CA SER A 375 -1.53 -37.65 -2.59
C SER A 375 -0.47 -37.19 -3.59
N VAL A 376 -0.83 -36.37 -4.57
CA VAL A 376 0.02 -35.89 -5.66
C VAL A 376 0.37 -34.43 -5.50
N VAL A 377 1.42 -33.98 -6.15
CA VAL A 377 1.82 -32.56 -6.25
C VAL A 377 1.39 -32.04 -7.61
N GLY A 378 0.79 -30.86 -7.64
CA GLY A 378 0.39 -30.20 -8.89
C GLY A 378 1.51 -29.31 -9.42
N ILE A 379 1.79 -29.39 -10.71
CA ILE A 379 2.63 -28.46 -11.44
C ILE A 379 1.77 -27.75 -12.48
N GLU A 380 1.59 -26.45 -12.30
CA GLU A 380 0.81 -25.60 -13.19
C GLU A 380 1.74 -24.87 -14.16
N ILE A 381 1.52 -25.10 -15.46
CA ILE A 381 2.30 -24.50 -16.55
C ILE A 381 1.35 -23.63 -17.36
N PRO A 382 1.69 -22.35 -17.62
CA PRO A 382 0.90 -21.48 -18.46
C PRO A 382 0.81 -22.02 -19.89
N ASN A 383 -0.38 -21.96 -20.44
CA ASN A 383 -0.61 -22.36 -21.84
C ASN A 383 0.10 -21.40 -22.81
N GLU A 384 0.59 -21.89 -23.91
CA GLU A 384 1.17 -21.09 -25.00
C GLU A 384 0.08 -20.20 -25.63
N HIS A 385 -1.10 -20.75 -25.87
CA HIS A 385 -2.29 -20.02 -26.28
C HIS A 385 -3.28 -19.99 -25.11
N ARG A 386 -3.47 -18.80 -24.52
CA ARG A 386 -4.39 -18.57 -23.42
C ARG A 386 -5.74 -18.14 -23.96
N GLU A 387 -6.80 -18.75 -23.46
CA GLU A 387 -8.16 -18.30 -23.74
C GLU A 387 -8.51 -17.09 -22.88
N ILE A 388 -9.26 -16.15 -23.48
CA ILE A 388 -9.83 -15.02 -22.73
C ILE A 388 -11.11 -15.50 -22.07
N VAL A 389 -11.16 -15.43 -20.74
CA VAL A 389 -12.37 -15.72 -19.94
C VAL A 389 -13.23 -14.47 -19.90
N ARG A 390 -14.38 -14.48 -20.58
CA ARG A 390 -15.29 -13.33 -20.62
C ARG A 390 -16.28 -13.37 -19.48
N LEU A 391 -16.64 -12.17 -18.97
CA LEU A 391 -17.63 -12.04 -17.89
C LEU A 391 -18.99 -12.63 -18.29
N SER A 392 -19.41 -12.43 -19.54
CA SER A 392 -20.67 -12.97 -20.08
C SER A 392 -20.78 -14.49 -19.94
N GLU A 393 -19.66 -15.22 -20.06
CA GLU A 393 -19.66 -16.68 -19.91
C GLU A 393 -20.05 -17.11 -18.50
N VAL A 394 -19.56 -16.40 -17.49
CA VAL A 394 -19.82 -16.77 -16.08
C VAL A 394 -21.20 -16.28 -15.63
N LEU A 395 -21.62 -15.07 -16.05
CA LEU A 395 -22.95 -14.55 -15.73
C LEU A 395 -24.08 -15.40 -16.34
N ALA A 396 -23.85 -15.98 -17.52
CA ALA A 396 -24.81 -16.86 -18.19
C ALA A 396 -24.93 -18.26 -17.56
N THR A 397 -24.10 -18.60 -16.54
CA THR A 397 -24.13 -19.93 -15.92
C THR A 397 -25.30 -20.08 -14.96
N ASP A 398 -25.84 -21.32 -14.91
CA ASP A 398 -26.83 -21.72 -13.91
C ASP A 398 -26.36 -21.48 -12.47
N ALA A 399 -25.06 -21.57 -12.21
CA ALA A 399 -24.48 -21.34 -10.90
C ALA A 399 -24.72 -19.91 -10.43
N TYR A 400 -24.51 -18.91 -11.31
CA TYR A 400 -24.77 -17.51 -11.01
C TYR A 400 -26.26 -17.23 -10.89
N ALA A 401 -27.07 -17.70 -11.84
CA ALA A 401 -28.52 -17.51 -11.86
C ALA A 401 -29.21 -18.08 -10.60
N LYS A 402 -28.83 -19.28 -10.15
CA LYS A 402 -29.40 -19.97 -8.99
C LYS A 402 -28.86 -19.46 -7.63
N SER A 403 -27.84 -18.62 -7.63
CA SER A 403 -27.31 -18.03 -6.40
C SER A 403 -28.34 -17.08 -5.76
N LYS A 404 -28.66 -17.32 -4.48
CA LYS A 404 -29.68 -16.57 -3.72
C LYS A 404 -29.19 -15.24 -3.15
N SER A 405 -27.87 -15.05 -3.06
CA SER A 405 -27.28 -13.85 -2.46
C SER A 405 -27.23 -12.71 -3.47
N VAL A 406 -27.74 -11.55 -3.09
CA VAL A 406 -27.63 -10.29 -3.85
C VAL A 406 -26.18 -9.79 -3.92
N LEU A 407 -25.31 -10.28 -3.04
CA LEU A 407 -23.88 -9.95 -2.98
C LEU A 407 -22.98 -11.04 -3.62
N THR A 408 -23.52 -11.79 -4.59
CA THR A 408 -22.76 -12.77 -5.35
C THR A 408 -21.88 -12.09 -6.37
N MET A 409 -20.56 -12.32 -6.28
CA MET A 409 -19.54 -11.80 -7.20
C MET A 409 -18.96 -12.93 -8.04
N VAL A 410 -18.68 -12.63 -9.30
CA VAL A 410 -17.91 -13.48 -10.20
C VAL A 410 -16.42 -13.28 -9.94
N LEU A 411 -15.66 -14.36 -9.78
CA LEU A 411 -14.20 -14.32 -9.69
C LEU A 411 -13.51 -14.81 -10.97
N GLY A 412 -14.22 -15.54 -11.82
CA GLY A 412 -13.71 -16.12 -13.06
C GLY A 412 -13.90 -17.62 -13.14
N HIS A 413 -12.95 -18.32 -13.75
CA HIS A 413 -12.91 -19.78 -13.83
C HIS A 413 -11.77 -20.35 -12.98
N ASN A 414 -11.97 -21.56 -12.45
CA ASN A 414 -10.87 -22.34 -11.89
C ASN A 414 -10.00 -22.93 -13.02
N ILE A 415 -8.95 -23.63 -12.64
CA ILE A 415 -8.05 -24.27 -13.62
C ILE A 415 -8.72 -25.34 -14.48
N ALA A 416 -9.86 -25.90 -14.05
CA ALA A 416 -10.64 -26.88 -14.82
C ALA A 416 -11.67 -26.20 -15.75
N GLY A 417 -11.77 -24.87 -15.76
CA GLY A 417 -12.76 -24.12 -16.55
C GLY A 417 -14.14 -24.01 -15.90
N GLU A 418 -14.28 -24.38 -14.59
CA GLU A 418 -15.54 -24.22 -13.87
C GLU A 418 -15.68 -22.79 -13.34
N PRO A 419 -16.91 -22.20 -13.38
CA PRO A 419 -17.15 -20.85 -12.87
C PRO A 419 -16.97 -20.78 -11.35
N ILE A 420 -16.21 -19.81 -10.89
CA ILE A 420 -15.99 -19.53 -9.47
C ILE A 420 -16.73 -18.27 -9.06
N LEU A 421 -17.65 -18.44 -8.13
CA LEU A 421 -18.47 -17.40 -7.54
C LEU A 421 -18.11 -17.23 -6.07
N ALA A 422 -18.21 -16.03 -5.58
CA ALA A 422 -18.02 -15.72 -4.17
C ALA A 422 -19.18 -14.88 -3.64
N ASP A 423 -19.59 -15.14 -2.42
CA ASP A 423 -20.61 -14.37 -1.73
C ASP A 423 -19.97 -13.41 -0.72
N LEU A 424 -20.01 -12.11 -1.01
CA LEU A 424 -19.40 -11.08 -0.15
C LEU A 424 -20.02 -11.07 1.25
N ALA A 425 -21.32 -11.42 1.40
CA ALA A 425 -21.96 -11.51 2.71
C ALA A 425 -21.31 -12.58 3.61
N LYS A 426 -20.74 -13.64 3.01
CA LYS A 426 -20.04 -14.71 3.74
C LYS A 426 -18.60 -14.35 4.07
N MET A 427 -17.94 -13.54 3.26
CA MET A 427 -16.51 -13.21 3.39
C MET A 427 -16.14 -12.41 4.65
N PRO A 428 -16.78 -11.42 5.22
CA PRO A 428 -17.68 -10.36 4.78
C PRO A 428 -16.97 -9.17 4.13
N HIS A 429 -15.66 -9.11 4.17
CA HIS A 429 -14.81 -8.09 3.56
C HIS A 429 -13.75 -8.75 2.69
N LEU A 430 -13.27 -8.02 1.70
CA LEU A 430 -12.32 -8.53 0.72
C LEU A 430 -11.15 -7.56 0.57
N LEU A 431 -9.93 -8.08 0.58
CA LEU A 431 -8.71 -7.38 0.20
C LEU A 431 -8.23 -7.91 -1.14
N VAL A 432 -8.07 -7.02 -2.11
CA VAL A 432 -7.59 -7.33 -3.47
C VAL A 432 -6.24 -6.67 -3.67
N ALA A 433 -5.19 -7.46 -3.83
CA ALA A 433 -3.85 -6.93 -4.04
C ALA A 433 -3.30 -7.35 -5.41
N GLY A 434 -2.66 -6.42 -6.10
CA GLY A 434 -2.03 -6.70 -7.40
C GLY A 434 -1.23 -5.52 -7.93
N THR A 435 -0.09 -5.81 -8.57
CA THR A 435 0.73 -4.80 -9.24
C THR A 435 0.05 -4.31 -10.53
N THR A 436 0.53 -3.22 -11.08
CA THR A 436 0.07 -2.73 -12.40
C THR A 436 0.18 -3.85 -13.45
N GLY A 437 -0.90 -4.06 -14.21
CA GLY A 437 -0.98 -5.13 -15.22
C GLY A 437 -1.31 -6.53 -14.67
N SER A 438 -1.53 -6.70 -13.36
CA SER A 438 -1.93 -7.99 -12.75
C SER A 438 -3.42 -8.33 -12.94
N GLY A 439 -4.23 -7.40 -13.44
CA GLY A 439 -5.68 -7.55 -13.57
C GLY A 439 -6.49 -7.08 -12.36
N LYS A 440 -5.87 -6.35 -11.39
CA LYS A 440 -6.58 -5.82 -10.22
C LYS A 440 -7.83 -5.01 -10.60
N SER A 441 -7.67 -4.04 -11.48
CA SER A 441 -8.77 -3.17 -11.93
C SER A 441 -9.86 -3.94 -12.67
N VAL A 442 -9.47 -4.87 -13.55
CA VAL A 442 -10.42 -5.76 -14.23
C VAL A 442 -11.18 -6.60 -13.21
N GLY A 443 -10.48 -7.17 -12.21
CA GLY A 443 -11.10 -7.96 -11.15
C GLY A 443 -12.11 -7.16 -10.32
N VAL A 444 -11.77 -5.93 -9.92
CA VAL A 444 -12.69 -5.03 -9.19
C VAL A 444 -13.91 -4.69 -10.04
N ASN A 445 -13.72 -4.36 -11.32
CA ASN A 445 -14.82 -4.09 -12.25
C ASN A 445 -15.71 -5.32 -12.45
N VAL A 446 -15.16 -6.52 -12.60
CA VAL A 446 -15.93 -7.76 -12.68
C VAL A 446 -16.78 -8.00 -11.44
N MET A 447 -16.25 -7.73 -10.24
CA MET A 447 -17.01 -7.84 -9.00
C MET A 447 -18.15 -6.82 -8.94
N LEU A 448 -17.89 -5.54 -9.30
CA LEU A 448 -18.91 -4.50 -9.35
C LEU A 448 -20.01 -4.83 -10.35
N LEU A 449 -19.65 -5.17 -11.58
CA LEU A 449 -20.63 -5.57 -12.60
C LEU A 449 -21.44 -6.77 -12.14
N SER A 450 -20.83 -7.75 -11.48
CA SER A 450 -21.57 -8.91 -10.94
C SER A 450 -22.67 -8.49 -9.96
N LEU A 451 -22.42 -7.46 -9.12
CA LEU A 451 -23.44 -6.92 -8.22
C LEU A 451 -24.52 -6.18 -8.99
N LEU A 452 -24.16 -5.34 -9.97
CA LEU A 452 -25.09 -4.53 -10.76
C LEU A 452 -26.02 -5.40 -11.64
N TYR A 453 -25.55 -6.54 -12.13
CA TYR A 453 -26.35 -7.49 -12.91
C TYR A 453 -27.30 -8.34 -12.05
N LYS A 454 -27.20 -8.27 -10.71
CA LYS A 454 -27.95 -9.13 -9.81
C LYS A 454 -28.83 -8.40 -8.80
N SER A 455 -28.53 -7.17 -8.47
CA SER A 455 -29.18 -6.44 -7.40
C SER A 455 -29.69 -5.07 -7.85
N SER A 456 -30.86 -4.69 -7.35
CA SER A 456 -31.42 -3.35 -7.54
C SER A 456 -30.79 -2.34 -6.55
N PRO A 457 -30.93 -1.03 -6.79
CA PRO A 457 -30.50 0.03 -5.86
C PRO A 457 -31.13 -0.06 -4.46
N GLU A 458 -32.30 -0.70 -4.33
CA GLU A 458 -32.96 -0.93 -3.06
C GLU A 458 -32.35 -2.08 -2.25
N GLN A 459 -31.64 -2.98 -2.94
CA GLN A 459 -31.00 -4.15 -2.34
C GLN A 459 -29.53 -3.91 -2.01
N VAL A 460 -28.84 -3.17 -2.89
CA VAL A 460 -27.41 -2.89 -2.75
C VAL A 460 -27.12 -1.42 -3.07
N ARG A 461 -26.42 -0.75 -2.18
CA ARG A 461 -25.89 0.59 -2.39
C ARG A 461 -24.36 0.55 -2.40
N LEU A 462 -23.78 1.40 -3.23
CA LEU A 462 -22.34 1.49 -3.44
C LEU A 462 -21.79 2.82 -2.94
N MET A 463 -20.61 2.77 -2.32
CA MET A 463 -19.75 3.91 -2.07
C MET A 463 -18.41 3.63 -2.71
N LEU A 464 -18.07 4.37 -3.76
CA LEU A 464 -16.88 4.17 -4.55
C LEU A 464 -15.84 5.25 -4.23
N VAL A 465 -14.59 4.85 -4.02
CA VAL A 465 -13.46 5.72 -3.72
C VAL A 465 -12.35 5.47 -4.73
N ASP A 466 -12.07 6.46 -5.58
CA ASP A 466 -11.05 6.40 -6.63
C ASP A 466 -10.16 7.65 -6.58
N PRO A 467 -9.05 7.62 -5.84
CA PRO A 467 -8.14 8.75 -5.71
C PRO A 467 -7.44 9.15 -7.01
N LYS A 468 -7.40 8.24 -7.98
CA LYS A 468 -6.71 8.42 -9.25
C LYS A 468 -7.63 8.85 -10.38
N MET A 469 -8.93 8.79 -10.19
CA MET A 469 -9.98 9.09 -11.19
C MET A 469 -9.87 8.25 -12.48
N LEU A 470 -9.35 7.01 -12.40
CA LEU A 470 -9.02 6.20 -13.57
C LEU A 470 -9.88 4.94 -13.71
N GLU A 471 -10.32 4.36 -12.59
CA GLU A 471 -10.85 3.01 -12.55
C GLU A 471 -12.36 2.96 -12.28
N LEU A 472 -12.84 3.76 -11.32
CA LEU A 472 -14.22 3.72 -10.84
C LEU A 472 -15.07 4.91 -11.30
N ASN A 473 -14.49 5.93 -11.88
CA ASN A 473 -15.19 7.12 -12.35
C ASN A 473 -16.23 6.83 -13.46
N ILE A 474 -16.08 5.70 -14.17
CA ILE A 474 -17.06 5.24 -15.18
C ILE A 474 -18.42 4.90 -14.57
N TYR A 475 -18.51 4.67 -13.26
CA TYR A 475 -19.75 4.39 -12.54
C TYR A 475 -20.47 5.65 -12.04
N GLU A 476 -19.96 6.85 -12.36
CA GLU A 476 -20.61 8.11 -11.93
C GLU A 476 -22.07 8.18 -12.43
N GLY A 477 -22.96 8.57 -11.53
CA GLY A 477 -24.38 8.75 -11.84
C GLY A 477 -25.24 7.49 -11.84
N ILE A 478 -24.71 6.29 -11.57
CA ILE A 478 -25.56 5.09 -11.46
C ILE A 478 -26.46 5.16 -10.22
N PRO A 479 -27.70 4.63 -10.28
CA PRO A 479 -28.67 4.74 -9.17
C PRO A 479 -28.25 4.00 -7.89
N HIS A 480 -27.29 3.09 -7.95
CA HIS A 480 -26.76 2.37 -6.79
C HIS A 480 -25.85 3.23 -5.90
N LEU A 481 -25.33 4.36 -6.39
CA LEU A 481 -24.41 5.19 -5.62
C LEU A 481 -25.12 5.87 -4.44
N LEU A 482 -24.46 5.87 -3.26
CA LEU A 482 -24.87 6.65 -2.08
C LEU A 482 -24.40 8.11 -2.19
N THR A 483 -23.30 8.33 -2.88
CA THR A 483 -22.64 9.62 -3.09
C THR A 483 -21.92 9.57 -4.44
N PRO A 484 -21.64 10.70 -5.10
CA PRO A 484 -20.72 10.73 -6.22
C PRO A 484 -19.43 9.99 -5.92
N VAL A 485 -18.72 9.52 -6.96
CA VAL A 485 -17.44 8.80 -6.77
C VAL A 485 -16.47 9.71 -6.02
N ILE A 486 -15.98 9.25 -4.88
CA ILE A 486 -15.15 10.03 -3.97
C ILE A 486 -13.71 10.01 -4.47
N THR A 487 -13.16 11.17 -4.76
CA THR A 487 -11.78 11.33 -5.25
C THR A 487 -10.85 11.94 -4.21
N ASP A 488 -11.38 12.73 -3.26
CA ASP A 488 -10.59 13.30 -2.15
C ASP A 488 -10.51 12.32 -0.97
N MET A 489 -9.31 12.15 -0.41
CA MET A 489 -9.08 11.21 0.68
C MET A 489 -9.67 11.66 2.02
N LYS A 490 -9.91 12.96 2.22
CA LYS A 490 -10.57 13.46 3.43
C LYS A 490 -12.07 13.17 3.37
N ASP A 491 -12.66 13.29 2.19
CA ASP A 491 -14.06 12.95 1.96
C ASP A 491 -14.28 11.43 2.04
N ALA A 492 -13.33 10.63 1.57
CA ALA A 492 -13.34 9.20 1.77
C ALA A 492 -13.31 8.81 3.27
N ALA A 493 -12.52 9.51 4.07
CA ALA A 493 -12.52 9.32 5.53
C ALA A 493 -13.84 9.78 6.17
N ASN A 494 -14.51 10.81 5.63
CA ASN A 494 -15.85 11.23 6.05
C ASN A 494 -16.88 10.15 5.71
N GLY A 495 -16.82 9.58 4.51
CA GLY A 495 -17.66 8.46 4.07
C GLY A 495 -17.52 7.23 4.98
N LEU A 496 -16.27 6.86 5.35
CA LEU A 496 -16.05 5.77 6.31
C LEU A 496 -16.59 6.10 7.71
N ARG A 497 -16.51 7.35 8.17
CA ARG A 497 -17.14 7.77 9.43
C ARG A 497 -18.67 7.65 9.36
N TRP A 498 -19.25 8.04 8.24
CA TRP A 498 -20.68 7.87 8.01
C TRP A 498 -21.06 6.37 8.04
N CYS A 499 -20.28 5.48 7.40
CA CYS A 499 -20.50 4.04 7.47
C CYS A 499 -20.49 3.50 8.91
N VAL A 500 -19.59 4.01 9.77
CA VAL A 500 -19.59 3.64 11.19
C VAL A 500 -20.83 4.13 11.90
N GLY A 501 -21.28 5.36 11.66
CA GLY A 501 -22.51 5.92 12.22
C GLY A 501 -23.75 5.14 11.77
N GLU A 502 -23.83 4.82 10.47
CA GLU A 502 -24.93 4.02 9.90
C GLU A 502 -24.95 2.59 10.45
N MET A 503 -23.78 1.98 10.62
CA MET A 503 -23.64 0.69 11.28
C MET A 503 -24.23 0.73 12.70
N GLU A 504 -23.92 1.76 13.49
CA GLU A 504 -24.43 1.91 14.84
C GLU A 504 -25.94 2.18 14.87
N ARG A 505 -26.44 2.99 13.94
CA ARG A 505 -27.86 3.21 13.76
C ARG A 505 -28.59 1.89 13.47
N ARG A 506 -28.10 1.11 12.52
CA ARG A 506 -28.65 -0.21 12.17
C ARG A 506 -28.64 -1.16 13.35
N TYR A 507 -27.59 -1.18 14.15
CA TYR A 507 -27.53 -1.99 15.37
C TYR A 507 -28.61 -1.58 16.39
N LYS A 508 -28.85 -0.29 16.59
CA LYS A 508 -29.92 0.19 17.47
C LYS A 508 -31.30 -0.25 16.96
N LEU A 509 -31.56 -0.11 15.65
CA LEU A 509 -32.81 -0.59 15.04
C LEU A 509 -33.00 -2.10 15.19
N MET A 510 -31.97 -2.88 14.88
CA MET A 510 -32.01 -4.33 15.02
C MET A 510 -32.22 -4.76 16.49
N ALA A 511 -31.60 -4.09 17.44
CA ALA A 511 -31.79 -4.35 18.86
C ALA A 511 -33.25 -4.03 19.30
N ALA A 512 -33.78 -2.89 18.89
CA ALA A 512 -35.18 -2.51 19.20
C ALA A 512 -36.21 -3.49 18.62
N LEU A 513 -35.92 -4.03 17.43
CA LEU A 513 -36.80 -5.03 16.77
C LEU A 513 -36.49 -6.48 17.22
N GLY A 514 -35.49 -6.73 18.06
CA GLY A 514 -35.12 -8.06 18.54
C GLY A 514 -34.54 -8.98 17.46
N VAL A 515 -33.90 -8.43 16.43
CA VAL A 515 -33.25 -9.17 15.33
C VAL A 515 -31.73 -9.08 15.38
N ARG A 516 -31.04 -10.09 14.82
CA ARG A 516 -29.58 -10.21 14.96
C ARG A 516 -28.77 -9.73 13.75
N ASN A 517 -29.41 -9.55 12.60
CA ASN A 517 -28.74 -9.16 11.35
C ASN A 517 -29.71 -8.48 10.39
N LEU A 518 -29.18 -7.86 9.33
CA LEU A 518 -29.92 -7.15 8.30
C LEU A 518 -30.97 -8.03 7.61
N VAL A 519 -30.66 -9.29 7.34
CA VAL A 519 -31.61 -10.22 6.70
C VAL A 519 -32.84 -10.44 7.59
N GLY A 520 -32.64 -10.61 8.90
CA GLY A 520 -33.72 -10.72 9.87
C GLY A 520 -34.53 -9.44 9.99
N TYR A 521 -33.88 -8.27 9.94
CA TYR A 521 -34.53 -6.98 9.91
C TYR A 521 -35.43 -6.84 8.69
N ASN A 522 -34.89 -7.01 7.48
CA ASN A 522 -35.63 -6.87 6.24
C ASN A 522 -36.81 -7.85 6.17
N ARG A 523 -36.62 -9.11 6.61
CA ARG A 523 -37.70 -10.08 6.68
C ARG A 523 -38.82 -9.61 7.58
N LYS A 524 -38.51 -9.07 8.76
CA LYS A 524 -39.54 -8.58 9.72
C LYS A 524 -40.30 -7.38 9.17
N VAL A 525 -39.62 -6.46 8.49
CA VAL A 525 -40.24 -5.32 7.81
C VAL A 525 -41.17 -5.79 6.68
N ASP A 526 -40.71 -6.76 5.86
CA ASP A 526 -41.52 -7.32 4.77
C ASP A 526 -42.77 -8.07 5.29
N GLU A 527 -42.65 -8.83 6.37
CA GLU A 527 -43.76 -9.55 7.02
C GLU A 527 -44.81 -8.56 7.55
N ALA A 528 -44.37 -7.49 8.22
CA ALA A 528 -45.26 -6.46 8.75
C ALA A 528 -46.00 -5.70 7.62
N ARG A 529 -45.29 -5.34 6.54
CA ARG A 529 -45.92 -4.72 5.35
C ARG A 529 -46.98 -5.62 4.71
N ARG A 530 -46.68 -6.93 4.56
CA ARG A 530 -47.65 -7.90 4.00
C ARG A 530 -48.86 -8.12 4.90
N ALA A 531 -48.70 -7.98 6.21
CA ALA A 531 -49.76 -8.05 7.17
C ALA A 531 -50.67 -6.79 7.19
N GLY A 532 -50.25 -5.71 6.50
CA GLY A 532 -50.95 -4.42 6.52
C GLY A 532 -50.69 -3.59 7.79
N GLU A 533 -49.73 -3.97 8.61
CA GLU A 533 -49.30 -3.29 9.84
C GLU A 533 -47.84 -2.87 9.74
N PRO A 534 -47.49 -1.82 8.97
CA PRO A 534 -46.12 -1.38 8.81
C PRO A 534 -45.49 -0.97 10.15
N LEU A 535 -44.25 -1.38 10.36
CA LEU A 535 -43.51 -1.02 11.57
C LEU A 535 -43.06 0.44 11.50
N THR A 536 -43.24 1.18 12.58
CA THR A 536 -42.72 2.54 12.72
C THR A 536 -41.32 2.55 13.34
N ASP A 537 -40.53 3.61 13.09
CA ASP A 537 -39.17 3.72 13.61
C ASP A 537 -39.18 3.86 15.15
N PRO A 538 -38.68 2.85 15.89
CA PRO A 538 -38.63 2.87 17.36
C PRO A 538 -37.60 3.84 17.94
N LEU A 539 -36.72 4.39 17.10
CA LEU A 539 -35.70 5.35 17.50
C LEU A 539 -36.13 6.79 17.31
N TRP A 540 -37.27 6.99 16.63
CA TRP A 540 -37.81 8.31 16.35
C TRP A 540 -38.34 8.97 17.65
N LYS A 541 -37.94 10.23 17.86
CA LYS A 541 -38.40 11.03 19.01
C LYS A 541 -39.06 12.29 18.50
N PRO A 542 -40.29 12.59 18.96
CA PRO A 542 -41.01 13.81 18.58
C PRO A 542 -40.22 15.09 18.92
N GLU A 543 -39.40 15.05 19.98
CA GLU A 543 -38.62 16.18 20.51
C GLU A 543 -37.52 16.63 19.54
N ASP A 544 -36.99 15.70 18.74
CA ASP A 544 -35.87 15.97 17.79
C ASP A 544 -36.39 16.61 16.48
N HIS A 545 -37.72 16.63 16.24
CA HIS A 545 -38.36 17.11 15.01
C HIS A 545 -39.46 18.14 15.28
N TYR A 546 -39.39 18.86 16.41
CA TYR A 546 -40.36 19.88 16.76
C TYR A 546 -40.16 21.16 15.94
N GLU A 547 -41.05 21.42 14.97
CA GLU A 547 -41.18 22.73 14.33
C GLU A 547 -42.40 23.44 14.94
N PRO A 548 -42.24 24.66 15.48
CA PRO A 548 -43.34 25.42 16.05
C PRO A 548 -44.40 25.74 14.97
N GLY A 549 -45.60 25.11 15.07
CA GLY A 549 -46.72 25.31 14.15
C GLY A 549 -46.94 24.21 13.10
N ALA A 550 -46.12 23.14 13.08
CA ALA A 550 -46.38 21.95 12.27
C ALA A 550 -47.25 20.94 13.03
N GLU A 551 -48.12 20.23 12.31
CA GLU A 551 -48.83 19.04 12.87
C GLU A 551 -47.77 18.06 13.43
N GLN A 552 -48.11 17.41 14.56
CA GLN A 552 -47.21 16.45 15.18
C GLN A 552 -46.79 15.38 14.17
N ALA A 553 -45.52 15.43 13.74
CA ALA A 553 -44.97 14.46 12.81
C ALA A 553 -45.10 13.06 13.43
N SER A 554 -45.78 12.15 12.76
CA SER A 554 -45.84 10.73 13.14
C SER A 554 -44.49 10.05 12.85
N ALA A 555 -44.14 9.03 13.63
CA ALA A 555 -42.93 8.25 13.38
C ALA A 555 -42.95 7.65 11.95
N PRO A 556 -41.89 7.80 11.16
CA PRO A 556 -41.81 7.26 9.80
C PRO A 556 -41.90 5.73 9.82
N GLU A 557 -42.51 5.17 8.78
CA GLU A 557 -42.51 3.72 8.58
C GLU A 557 -41.12 3.20 8.25
N LEU A 558 -40.80 2.04 8.79
CA LEU A 558 -39.52 1.38 8.49
C LEU A 558 -39.54 0.79 7.08
N GLU A 559 -38.47 1.06 6.35
CA GLU A 559 -38.23 0.50 5.03
C GLU A 559 -37.15 -0.58 5.07
N ARG A 560 -37.09 -1.37 4.00
CA ARG A 560 -35.95 -2.30 3.81
C ARG A 560 -34.67 -1.52 3.79
N LEU A 561 -33.66 -2.05 4.46
CA LEU A 561 -32.31 -1.49 4.43
C LEU A 561 -31.45 -2.23 3.40
N PRO A 562 -30.83 -1.51 2.47
CA PRO A 562 -29.91 -2.11 1.50
C PRO A 562 -28.61 -2.58 2.16
N SER A 563 -27.97 -3.57 1.57
CA SER A 563 -26.56 -3.82 1.84
C SER A 563 -25.71 -2.68 1.27
N ILE A 564 -24.67 -2.26 2.00
CA ILE A 564 -23.76 -1.21 1.56
C ILE A 564 -22.41 -1.85 1.23
N VAL A 565 -21.92 -1.62 0.02
CA VAL A 565 -20.59 -2.08 -0.41
C VAL A 565 -19.71 -0.86 -0.65
N VAL A 566 -18.66 -0.73 0.15
CA VAL A 566 -17.65 0.31 0.01
C VAL A 566 -16.47 -0.27 -0.76
N VAL A 567 -16.14 0.33 -1.90
CA VAL A 567 -15.04 -0.09 -2.75
C VAL A 567 -13.98 0.99 -2.79
N ILE A 568 -12.74 0.64 -2.48
CA ILE A 568 -11.60 1.56 -2.48
C ILE A 568 -10.55 1.00 -3.46
N ASP A 569 -10.28 1.72 -4.54
CA ASP A 569 -9.36 1.27 -5.59
C ASP A 569 -7.89 1.25 -5.16
N GLU A 570 -7.44 2.26 -4.41
CA GLU A 570 -6.07 2.27 -3.88
C GLU A 570 -6.07 2.62 -2.39
N PHE A 571 -6.13 1.60 -1.57
CA PHE A 571 -6.18 1.74 -0.12
C PHE A 571 -4.88 2.31 0.47
N ALA A 572 -3.72 2.03 -0.14
CA ALA A 572 -2.44 2.54 0.33
C ALA A 572 -2.37 4.07 0.30
N ASP A 573 -2.97 4.72 -0.72
CA ASP A 573 -2.97 6.19 -0.82
C ASP A 573 -3.79 6.81 0.32
N MET A 574 -4.92 6.20 0.70
CA MET A 574 -5.71 6.64 1.85
C MET A 574 -4.94 6.50 3.17
N MET A 575 -4.22 5.40 3.37
CA MET A 575 -3.40 5.19 4.56
C MET A 575 -2.25 6.19 4.66
N MET A 576 -1.65 6.56 3.53
CA MET A 576 -0.55 7.53 3.49
C MET A 576 -1.00 8.97 3.78
N ILE A 577 -2.20 9.36 3.33
CA ILE A 577 -2.70 10.74 3.44
C ILE A 577 -3.40 10.96 4.79
N VAL A 578 -4.27 10.07 5.21
CA VAL A 578 -5.11 10.22 6.42
C VAL A 578 -4.59 9.42 7.62
N GLY A 579 -3.89 8.31 7.37
CA GLY A 579 -3.17 7.54 8.40
C GLY A 579 -4.06 6.87 9.44
N LYS A 580 -3.64 6.93 10.72
CA LYS A 580 -4.23 6.18 11.84
C LYS A 580 -5.76 6.33 12.01
N LYS A 581 -6.33 7.45 11.60
CA LYS A 581 -7.80 7.65 11.71
C LYS A 581 -8.58 6.71 10.80
N VAL A 582 -8.10 6.51 9.58
CA VAL A 582 -8.70 5.57 8.63
C VAL A 582 -8.51 4.12 9.08
N GLU A 583 -7.33 3.79 9.59
CA GLU A 583 -7.04 2.47 10.14
C GLU A 583 -8.06 2.06 11.22
N GLN A 584 -8.31 2.97 12.18
CA GLN A 584 -9.29 2.73 13.23
C GLN A 584 -10.73 2.56 12.70
N LEU A 585 -11.14 3.36 11.71
CA LEU A 585 -12.46 3.25 11.11
C LEU A 585 -12.63 1.91 10.39
N ILE A 586 -11.65 1.52 9.58
CA ILE A 586 -11.68 0.25 8.85
C ILE A 586 -11.64 -0.94 9.81
N ALA A 587 -10.80 -0.92 10.83
CA ALA A 587 -10.77 -1.96 11.85
C ALA A 587 -12.14 -2.12 12.53
N ARG A 588 -12.79 -1.00 12.84
CA ARG A 588 -14.13 -1.00 13.46
C ARG A 588 -15.21 -1.56 12.54
N ILE A 589 -15.18 -1.19 11.25
CA ILE A 589 -16.10 -1.73 10.24
C ILE A 589 -15.81 -3.24 10.05
N ALA A 590 -14.57 -3.63 9.84
CA ALA A 590 -14.19 -5.02 9.60
C ALA A 590 -14.62 -5.97 10.74
N GLN A 591 -14.56 -5.49 11.99
CA GLN A 591 -14.94 -6.30 13.15
C GLN A 591 -16.44 -6.42 13.37
N LYS A 592 -17.23 -5.41 13.00
CA LYS A 592 -18.62 -5.31 13.44
C LYS A 592 -19.65 -5.17 12.30
N ALA A 593 -19.27 -4.71 11.11
CA ALA A 593 -20.25 -4.28 10.10
C ALA A 593 -20.98 -5.42 9.38
N ARG A 594 -20.51 -6.66 9.44
CA ARG A 594 -21.14 -7.82 8.78
C ARG A 594 -22.64 -7.95 9.09
N ALA A 595 -23.00 -7.91 10.36
CA ALA A 595 -24.40 -8.06 10.77
C ALA A 595 -25.27 -6.89 10.33
N ALA A 596 -24.69 -5.69 10.20
CA ALA A 596 -25.35 -4.49 9.71
C ALA A 596 -25.45 -4.42 8.16
N GLY A 597 -24.88 -5.40 7.44
CA GLY A 597 -24.89 -5.44 5.98
C GLY A 597 -23.99 -4.38 5.32
N ILE A 598 -22.87 -4.03 5.96
CA ILE A 598 -21.86 -3.12 5.38
C ILE A 598 -20.59 -3.92 5.10
N HIS A 599 -20.12 -3.85 3.87
CA HIS A 599 -19.04 -4.66 3.35
C HIS A 599 -17.97 -3.80 2.71
N LEU A 600 -16.71 -4.24 2.79
CA LEU A 600 -15.56 -3.53 2.22
C LEU A 600 -14.92 -4.38 1.12
N ILE A 601 -14.59 -3.76 0.00
CA ILE A 601 -13.67 -4.26 -1.02
C ILE A 601 -12.51 -3.27 -1.07
N LEU A 602 -11.37 -3.66 -0.51
CA LEU A 602 -10.18 -2.83 -0.43
C LEU A 602 -9.17 -3.31 -1.48
N ALA A 603 -8.92 -2.49 -2.49
CA ALA A 603 -7.92 -2.81 -3.49
C ALA A 603 -6.63 -2.02 -3.25
N THR A 604 -5.48 -2.61 -3.57
CA THR A 604 -4.18 -1.95 -3.42
C THR A 604 -3.12 -2.52 -4.37
N GLN A 605 -2.22 -1.66 -4.82
CA GLN A 605 -1.02 -2.06 -5.56
C GLN A 605 0.19 -2.28 -4.61
N ARG A 606 0.06 -1.91 -3.33
CA ARG A 606 1.14 -1.95 -2.34
C ARG A 606 0.72 -2.78 -1.11
N PRO A 607 0.69 -4.11 -1.22
CA PRO A 607 0.35 -4.98 -0.10
C PRO A 607 1.56 -5.13 0.85
N SER A 608 1.96 -4.05 1.49
CA SER A 608 3.03 -4.06 2.50
C SER A 608 2.47 -3.68 3.86
N VAL A 609 3.10 -4.21 4.92
CA VAL A 609 2.80 -3.89 6.32
C VAL A 609 3.46 -2.57 6.70
#